data_f1bc868851bc95e75187fdc37361428f
#
_entry.id   f1bc868851bc95e75187fdc37361428f
#
_cell.length_a   1.000
_cell.length_b   1.000
_cell.length_c   1.000
_cell.angle_alpha   90.00
_cell.angle_beta   90.00
_cell.angle_gamma   90.00
#
_symmetry.space_group_name_H-M   'P 1'
#
loop_
_entity.id
_entity.type
_entity.pdbx_description
1 polymer ?
#
loop_
_entity_poly.entity_id
_entity_poly.type
_entity_poly.pdbx_seq_one_letter_code
_entity_poly.pdbx_strand_id
1 'polypeptide(L)'
;LKYLGYSVNSLDDSQLEEAKNLIINQWKPNLVKFDAEGFGKSFAAGDFWICQGYAEVVYGEVPEDKQEEIIDFFIPKEGGPMYIDSMVILKNSKNYDLAMKFINFIHTPEIYAEFLDAFRFPATVNTEAAKYTTKKPMYSADELNNCELKLDIAEGLEKYNEIWQDIRFSAD
;
A
#
# COMPACT_ATOMS: atom_id res chain seq x y z
N LEU A 1 4.14 -12.58 -6.88
CA LEU A 1 4.28 -12.38 -8.34
C LEU A 1 5.50 -11.51 -8.65
N LYS A 2 5.62 -10.27 -8.18
CA LYS A 2 6.77 -9.39 -8.50
C LYS A 2 8.13 -9.99 -8.16
N TYR A 3 8.25 -10.66 -7.03
CA TYR A 3 9.48 -11.37 -6.62
C TYR A 3 9.92 -12.42 -7.66
N LEU A 4 8.96 -13.05 -8.34
CA LEU A 4 9.21 -14.03 -9.41
C LEU A 4 9.40 -13.38 -10.80
N GLY A 5 9.33 -12.06 -10.88
CA GLY A 5 9.43 -11.31 -12.14
C GLY A 5 8.13 -11.25 -12.95
N TYR A 6 7.01 -11.63 -12.34
CA TYR A 6 5.71 -11.61 -13.00
C TYR A 6 4.93 -10.31 -12.72
N SER A 7 3.98 -10.00 -13.58
CA SER A 7 3.04 -8.89 -13.39
C SER A 7 2.21 -9.09 -12.12
N VAL A 8 1.95 -8.02 -11.36
CA VAL A 8 0.99 -8.05 -10.24
C VAL A 8 -0.43 -8.36 -10.68
N ASN A 9 -0.72 -8.16 -11.97
CA ASN A 9 -2.02 -8.36 -12.57
C ASN A 9 -2.13 -9.68 -13.35
N SER A 10 -1.15 -10.57 -13.23
CA SER A 10 -1.12 -11.83 -13.99
C SER A 10 -2.33 -12.71 -13.65
N LEU A 11 -2.95 -13.28 -14.70
CA LEU A 11 -4.01 -14.28 -14.62
C LEU A 11 -3.53 -15.66 -15.12
N ASP A 12 -2.25 -15.79 -15.42
CA ASP A 12 -1.63 -17.05 -15.86
C ASP A 12 -1.59 -18.05 -14.69
N ASP A 13 -2.20 -19.22 -14.91
CA ASP A 13 -2.34 -20.24 -13.89
C ASP A 13 -0.99 -20.75 -13.38
N SER A 14 -0.01 -20.89 -14.25
CA SER A 14 1.32 -21.39 -13.88
C SER A 14 2.06 -20.40 -13.00
N GLN A 15 1.97 -19.10 -13.31
CA GLN A 15 2.59 -18.04 -12.52
C GLN A 15 1.92 -17.88 -11.16
N LEU A 16 0.60 -17.99 -11.12
CA LEU A 16 -0.16 -17.93 -9.88
C LEU A 16 0.13 -19.13 -8.99
N GLU A 17 0.20 -20.34 -9.57
CA GLU A 17 0.55 -21.56 -8.83
C GLU A 17 1.99 -21.51 -8.29
N GLU A 18 2.94 -21.00 -9.08
CA GLU A 18 4.32 -20.82 -8.62
C GLU A 18 4.40 -19.84 -7.46
N ALA A 19 3.68 -18.71 -7.54
CA ALA A 19 3.62 -17.73 -6.47
C ALA A 19 2.98 -18.31 -5.19
N LYS A 20 1.89 -19.08 -5.32
CA LYS A 20 1.27 -19.80 -4.22
C LYS A 20 2.26 -20.75 -3.54
N ASN A 21 2.92 -21.59 -4.32
CA ASN A 21 3.88 -22.55 -3.83
C ASN A 21 5.08 -21.90 -3.14
N LEU A 22 5.57 -20.78 -3.65
CA LEU A 22 6.62 -19.99 -3.00
C LEU A 22 6.18 -19.53 -1.60
N ILE A 23 4.97 -18.98 -1.50
CA ILE A 23 4.46 -18.47 -0.22
C ILE A 23 4.26 -19.62 0.77
N ILE A 24 3.62 -20.71 0.36
CA ILE A 24 3.33 -21.85 1.25
C ILE A 24 4.61 -22.53 1.72
N ASN A 25 5.54 -22.82 0.79
CA ASN A 25 6.69 -23.66 1.09
C ASN A 25 7.90 -22.92 1.66
N GLN A 26 8.04 -21.62 1.37
CA GLN A 26 9.24 -20.85 1.75
C GLN A 26 8.96 -19.71 2.71
N TRP A 27 7.85 -19.01 2.55
CA TRP A 27 7.57 -17.82 3.37
C TRP A 27 6.72 -18.17 4.60
N LYS A 28 5.64 -18.91 4.41
CA LYS A 28 4.70 -19.24 5.50
C LYS A 28 5.37 -19.85 6.72
N PRO A 29 6.34 -20.78 6.60
CA PRO A 29 7.03 -21.33 7.77
C PRO A 29 7.78 -20.30 8.63
N ASN A 30 8.06 -19.13 8.08
CA ASN A 30 8.77 -18.04 8.75
C ASN A 30 7.86 -16.85 9.09
N LEU A 31 6.57 -16.92 8.77
CA LEU A 31 5.62 -15.86 9.09
C LEU A 31 5.06 -16.00 10.49
N VAL A 32 4.97 -14.90 11.20
CA VAL A 32 4.29 -14.85 12.50
C VAL A 32 2.78 -14.97 12.30
N LYS A 33 2.21 -14.21 11.36
CA LYS A 33 0.78 -14.23 11.07
C LYS A 33 0.43 -13.52 9.76
N PHE A 34 -0.77 -13.80 9.25
CA PHE A 34 -1.48 -12.97 8.29
C PHE A 34 -2.51 -12.12 9.06
N ASP A 35 -2.34 -10.81 9.08
CA ASP A 35 -3.19 -9.90 9.83
C ASP A 35 -3.32 -8.57 9.07
N ALA A 36 -4.52 -8.28 8.56
CA ALA A 36 -4.77 -7.09 7.77
C ALA A 36 -5.12 -5.85 8.63
N GLU A 37 -5.51 -6.04 9.89
CA GLU A 37 -6.05 -4.96 10.72
C GLU A 37 -5.20 -4.65 11.95
N GLY A 38 -4.64 -5.66 12.59
CA GLY A 38 -3.87 -5.52 13.83
C GLY A 38 -2.37 -5.41 13.66
N PHE A 39 -1.83 -5.53 12.44
CA PHE A 39 -0.39 -5.62 12.20
C PHE A 39 0.38 -4.39 12.69
N GLY A 40 -0.17 -3.18 12.58
CA GLY A 40 0.50 -1.96 13.05
C GLY A 40 0.73 -1.97 14.57
N LYS A 41 -0.28 -2.39 15.34
CA LYS A 41 -0.18 -2.53 16.79
C LYS A 41 0.84 -3.59 17.19
N SER A 42 0.82 -4.73 16.50
CA SER A 42 1.75 -5.81 16.76
C SER A 42 3.20 -5.42 16.41
N PHE A 43 3.40 -4.68 15.33
CA PHE A 43 4.73 -4.12 15.01
C PHE A 43 5.20 -3.15 16.09
N ALA A 44 4.35 -2.20 16.50
CA ALA A 44 4.67 -1.24 17.56
C ALA A 44 4.95 -1.91 18.91
N ALA A 45 4.31 -3.05 19.19
CA ALA A 45 4.54 -3.87 20.37
C ALA A 45 5.82 -4.72 20.29
N GLY A 46 6.44 -4.85 19.11
CA GLY A 46 7.65 -5.66 18.91
C GLY A 46 7.39 -7.14 18.70
N ASP A 47 6.18 -7.54 18.32
CA ASP A 47 5.84 -8.93 18.04
C ASP A 47 6.61 -9.49 16.83
N PHE A 48 6.97 -8.62 15.89
CA PHE A 48 7.78 -8.92 14.72
C PHE A 48 8.52 -7.66 14.23
N TRP A 49 9.57 -7.85 13.44
CA TRP A 49 10.49 -6.80 13.03
C TRP A 49 10.28 -6.34 11.59
N ILE A 50 9.59 -7.14 10.81
CA ILE A 50 9.28 -6.85 9.40
C ILE A 50 7.81 -7.14 9.17
N CYS A 51 7.11 -6.22 8.54
CA CYS A 51 5.74 -6.45 8.07
C CYS A 51 5.55 -5.91 6.67
N GLN A 52 4.67 -6.54 5.91
CA GLN A 52 4.15 -6.00 4.67
C GLN A 52 2.75 -5.45 4.94
N GLY A 53 2.54 -4.19 4.63
CA GLY A 53 1.25 -3.54 4.88
C GLY A 53 1.26 -2.08 4.48
N TYR A 54 0.25 -1.36 4.91
CA TYR A 54 0.15 0.08 4.74
C TYR A 54 1.03 0.77 5.79
N ALA A 55 2.03 1.50 5.34
CA ALA A 55 3.00 2.12 6.24
C ALA A 55 2.36 3.10 7.22
N GLU A 56 1.36 3.88 6.78
CA GLU A 56 0.63 4.82 7.61
C GLU A 56 -0.07 4.18 8.82
N VAL A 57 -0.44 2.90 8.72
CA VAL A 57 -1.01 2.14 9.85
C VAL A 57 0.06 1.92 10.93
N VAL A 58 1.30 1.63 10.55
CA VAL A 58 2.42 1.48 11.48
C VAL A 58 2.81 2.83 12.08
N TYR A 59 2.92 3.86 11.24
CA TYR A 59 3.21 5.23 11.71
C TYR A 59 2.15 5.74 12.69
N GLY A 60 0.88 5.38 12.51
CA GLY A 60 -0.20 5.75 13.42
C GLY A 60 -0.13 5.11 14.82
N GLU A 61 0.55 3.99 14.96
CA GLU A 61 0.65 3.24 16.22
C GLU A 61 1.96 3.54 16.99
N VAL A 62 2.98 4.10 16.33
CA VAL A 62 4.26 4.46 16.95
C VAL A 62 4.28 5.94 17.32
N PRO A 63 4.64 6.31 18.57
CA PRO A 63 4.78 7.71 18.97
C PRO A 63 5.66 8.51 18.02
N GLU A 64 5.26 9.74 17.68
CA GLU A 64 5.91 10.55 16.66
C GLU A 64 7.42 10.77 16.92
N ASP A 65 7.78 10.97 18.17
CA ASP A 65 9.17 11.16 18.63
C ASP A 65 10.05 9.91 18.49
N LYS A 66 9.44 8.74 18.26
CA LYS A 66 10.14 7.46 18.10
C LYS A 66 10.07 6.89 16.69
N GLN A 67 9.27 7.47 15.81
CA GLN A 67 9.04 6.93 14.48
C GLN A 67 10.33 6.77 13.67
N GLU A 68 11.21 7.76 13.69
CA GLU A 68 12.48 7.73 12.95
C GLU A 68 13.51 6.75 13.52
N GLU A 69 13.38 6.38 14.80
CA GLU A 69 14.24 5.38 15.42
C GLU A 69 13.75 3.95 15.16
N ILE A 70 12.42 3.75 15.10
CA ILE A 70 11.80 2.42 15.09
C ILE A 70 11.39 1.98 13.70
N ILE A 71 10.97 2.92 12.82
CA ILE A 71 10.37 2.61 11.54
C ILE A 71 11.34 2.95 10.42
N ASP A 72 11.64 1.96 9.59
CA ASP A 72 12.22 2.16 8.27
C ASP A 72 11.28 1.56 7.23
N PHE A 73 10.86 2.38 6.26
CA PHE A 73 9.99 1.95 5.16
C PHE A 73 10.80 1.83 3.87
N PHE A 74 10.58 0.77 3.14
CA PHE A 74 11.22 0.60 1.85
C PHE A 74 10.29 -0.09 0.84
N ILE A 75 10.44 0.28 -0.41
CA ILE A 75 9.86 -0.44 -1.54
C ILE A 75 10.91 -1.46 -2.01
N PRO A 76 10.58 -2.77 -2.05
CA PRO A 76 11.52 -3.77 -2.54
C PRO A 76 12.02 -3.46 -3.94
N LYS A 77 13.27 -3.85 -4.26
CA LYS A 77 13.88 -3.63 -5.58
C LYS A 77 13.09 -4.27 -6.73
N GLU A 78 12.36 -5.32 -6.45
CA GLU A 78 11.43 -5.97 -7.38
C GLU A 78 10.20 -5.10 -7.68
N GLY A 79 9.97 -4.06 -6.89
CA GLY A 79 8.76 -3.25 -6.92
C GLY A 79 7.59 -3.93 -6.21
N GLY A 80 6.41 -3.36 -6.39
CA GLY A 80 5.18 -3.86 -5.79
C GLY A 80 3.94 -3.37 -6.54
N PRO A 81 2.75 -3.72 -6.07
CA PRO A 81 1.53 -3.15 -6.60
C PRO A 81 1.44 -1.66 -6.20
N MET A 82 1.15 -0.82 -7.19
CA MET A 82 0.86 0.60 -7.02
C MET A 82 -0.62 0.84 -7.30
N TYR A 83 -1.23 1.77 -6.59
CA TYR A 83 -2.62 2.18 -6.82
C TYR A 83 -2.76 3.69 -6.65
N ILE A 84 -3.87 4.22 -7.12
CA ILE A 84 -4.21 5.63 -7.04
C ILE A 84 -5.56 5.74 -6.36
N ASP A 85 -5.60 6.34 -5.19
CA ASP A 85 -6.85 6.70 -4.52
C ASP A 85 -7.47 7.89 -5.22
N SER A 86 -8.76 7.83 -5.46
CA SER A 86 -9.48 8.84 -6.22
C SER A 86 -10.73 9.31 -5.48
N MET A 87 -10.91 10.62 -5.39
CA MET A 87 -12.17 11.20 -4.96
C MET A 87 -13.17 11.18 -6.11
N VAL A 88 -14.34 10.61 -5.88
CA VAL A 88 -15.39 10.50 -6.90
C VAL A 88 -16.68 11.18 -6.45
N ILE A 89 -17.44 11.72 -7.39
CA ILE A 89 -18.76 12.28 -7.14
C ILE A 89 -19.79 11.36 -7.75
N LEU A 90 -20.75 10.90 -6.95
CA LEU A 90 -21.83 10.04 -7.44
C LEU A 90 -22.63 10.77 -8.53
N LYS A 91 -22.97 10.05 -9.61
CA LYS A 91 -23.66 10.60 -10.80
C LYS A 91 -24.95 11.37 -10.46
N ASN A 92 -25.66 10.94 -9.43
CA ASN A 92 -26.94 11.52 -9.00
C ASN A 92 -26.79 12.49 -7.83
N SER A 93 -25.59 12.96 -7.52
CA SER A 93 -25.36 13.94 -6.45
C SER A 93 -26.09 15.24 -6.76
N LYS A 94 -26.85 15.73 -5.78
CA LYS A 94 -27.50 17.06 -5.85
C LYS A 94 -26.55 18.20 -5.50
N ASN A 95 -25.35 17.89 -5.01
CA ASN A 95 -24.36 18.85 -4.51
C ASN A 95 -23.07 18.81 -5.33
N TYR A 96 -23.17 18.58 -6.64
CA TYR A 96 -21.99 18.44 -7.53
C TYR A 96 -21.02 19.62 -7.39
N ASP A 97 -21.52 20.86 -7.50
CA ASP A 97 -20.69 22.05 -7.43
C ASP A 97 -19.98 22.22 -6.08
N LEU A 98 -20.66 21.84 -4.98
CA LEU A 98 -20.06 21.89 -3.65
C LEU A 98 -18.98 20.80 -3.50
N ALA A 99 -19.23 19.60 -4.01
CA ALA A 99 -18.27 18.52 -4.02
C ALA A 99 -17.01 18.90 -4.84
N MET A 100 -17.19 19.51 -6.01
CA MET A 100 -16.06 20.02 -6.81
C MET A 100 -15.27 21.10 -6.10
N LYS A 101 -15.93 22.03 -5.40
CA LYS A 101 -15.23 23.03 -4.58
C LYS A 101 -14.41 22.38 -3.47
N PHE A 102 -14.96 21.36 -2.81
CA PHE A 102 -14.24 20.62 -1.78
C PHE A 102 -13.01 19.89 -2.34
N ILE A 103 -13.16 19.16 -3.46
CA ILE A 103 -12.04 18.49 -4.13
C ILE A 103 -10.94 19.48 -4.50
N ASN A 104 -11.32 20.62 -5.12
CA ASN A 104 -10.37 21.65 -5.49
C ASN A 104 -9.67 22.27 -4.25
N PHE A 105 -10.39 22.45 -3.16
CA PHE A 105 -9.82 22.94 -1.90
C PHE A 105 -8.77 21.99 -1.34
N ILE A 106 -9.08 20.69 -1.28
CA ILE A 106 -8.12 19.66 -0.82
C ILE A 106 -6.86 19.64 -1.70
N HIS A 107 -7.00 19.90 -3.00
CA HIS A 107 -5.85 19.94 -3.93
C HIS A 107 -5.13 21.30 -3.99
N THR A 108 -5.51 22.29 -3.19
CA THR A 108 -4.68 23.48 -3.00
C THR A 108 -3.32 23.06 -2.43
N PRO A 109 -2.18 23.49 -2.99
CA PRO A 109 -0.86 22.97 -2.61
C PRO A 109 -0.56 23.03 -1.11
N GLU A 110 -0.92 24.10 -0.44
CA GLU A 110 -0.73 24.27 0.99
C GLU A 110 -1.56 23.27 1.81
N ILE A 111 -2.82 23.07 1.42
CA ILE A 111 -3.72 22.11 2.11
C ILE A 111 -3.29 20.67 1.80
N TYR A 112 -2.91 20.40 0.54
CA TYR A 112 -2.47 19.08 0.15
C TYR A 112 -1.16 18.69 0.86
N ALA A 113 -0.29 19.64 1.15
CA ALA A 113 0.94 19.40 1.92
C ALA A 113 0.66 18.92 3.35
N GLU A 114 -0.39 19.42 4.02
CA GLU A 114 -0.80 18.94 5.34
C GLU A 114 -1.19 17.46 5.29
N PHE A 115 -1.89 17.04 4.22
CA PHE A 115 -2.22 15.63 3.99
C PHE A 115 -0.94 14.81 3.75
N LEU A 116 -0.02 15.29 2.91
CA LEU A 116 1.24 14.59 2.66
C LEU A 116 2.07 14.42 3.93
N ASP A 117 2.16 15.44 4.75
CA ASP A 117 2.87 15.40 6.02
C ASP A 117 2.23 14.44 7.03
N ALA A 118 0.89 14.39 7.07
CA ALA A 118 0.16 13.48 7.96
C ALA A 118 0.44 12.00 7.65
N PHE A 119 0.54 11.66 6.37
CA PHE A 119 0.76 10.28 5.91
C PHE A 119 2.19 10.01 5.46
N ARG A 120 3.08 10.99 5.50
CA ARG A 120 4.46 10.93 5.00
C ARG A 120 4.58 10.49 3.54
N PHE A 121 3.60 10.84 2.72
CA PHE A 121 3.62 10.54 1.30
C PHE A 121 4.46 11.54 0.49
N PRO A 122 5.11 11.12 -0.60
CA PRO A 122 5.74 12.04 -1.53
C PRO A 122 4.70 12.82 -2.35
N ALA A 123 5.06 14.02 -2.78
CA ALA A 123 4.22 14.88 -3.60
C ALA A 123 4.17 14.42 -5.07
N THR A 124 3.66 13.22 -5.33
CA THR A 124 3.60 12.61 -6.67
C THR A 124 2.44 13.10 -7.52
N VAL A 125 1.29 13.41 -6.89
CA VAL A 125 0.07 13.86 -7.57
C VAL A 125 0.03 15.39 -7.70
N ASN A 126 0.35 16.10 -6.62
CA ASN A 126 0.45 17.54 -6.58
C ASN A 126 1.89 17.95 -6.25
N THR A 127 2.71 18.12 -7.28
CA THR A 127 4.15 18.42 -7.12
C THR A 127 4.41 19.79 -6.50
N GLU A 128 3.50 20.75 -6.65
CA GLU A 128 3.63 22.07 -6.03
C GLU A 128 3.53 21.99 -4.50
N ALA A 129 2.80 21.01 -3.97
CA ALA A 129 2.67 20.79 -2.53
C ALA A 129 4.02 20.47 -1.85
N ALA A 130 4.99 19.92 -2.59
CA ALA A 130 6.33 19.67 -2.05
C ALA A 130 7.03 20.92 -1.49
N LYS A 131 6.62 22.11 -1.90
CA LYS A 131 7.17 23.40 -1.39
C LYS A 131 6.69 23.72 0.03
N TYR A 132 5.63 23.08 0.47
CA TYR A 132 4.95 23.35 1.75
C TYR A 132 5.03 22.19 2.74
N THR A 133 5.49 21.02 2.30
CA THR A 133 5.71 19.87 3.21
C THR A 133 6.85 20.16 4.18
N THR A 134 6.69 19.71 5.40
CA THR A 134 7.65 19.88 6.51
C THR A 134 8.29 18.56 6.93
N LYS A 135 7.66 17.43 6.61
CA LYS A 135 8.14 16.10 6.96
C LYS A 135 8.80 15.41 5.77
N LYS A 136 9.81 14.59 6.07
CA LYS A 136 10.44 13.74 5.06
C LYS A 136 9.44 12.68 4.61
N PRO A 137 9.21 12.51 3.30
CA PRO A 137 8.36 11.44 2.80
C PRO A 137 9.01 10.07 3.06
N MET A 138 8.20 9.03 3.25
CA MET A 138 8.66 7.68 3.55
C MET A 138 9.35 6.99 2.36
N TYR A 139 9.09 7.44 1.14
CA TYR A 139 9.75 6.97 -0.09
C TYR A 139 9.84 8.12 -1.10
N SER A 140 10.69 7.98 -2.09
CA SER A 140 10.80 8.93 -3.22
C SER A 140 9.95 8.49 -4.41
N ALA A 141 9.63 9.42 -5.29
CA ALA A 141 8.91 9.09 -6.53
C ALA A 141 9.68 8.09 -7.41
N ASP A 142 11.02 8.13 -7.38
CA ASP A 142 11.86 7.26 -8.20
C ASP A 142 11.80 5.78 -7.74
N GLU A 143 11.52 5.52 -6.48
CA GLU A 143 11.35 4.16 -5.96
C GLU A 143 10.10 3.47 -6.53
N LEU A 144 9.16 4.24 -7.09
CA LEU A 144 7.97 3.69 -7.76
C LEU A 144 8.26 3.15 -9.17
N ASN A 145 9.43 3.39 -9.75
CA ASN A 145 9.74 3.01 -11.13
C ASN A 145 9.60 1.50 -11.41
N ASN A 146 9.83 0.65 -10.42
CA ASN A 146 9.65 -0.80 -10.54
C ASN A 146 8.28 -1.27 -10.06
N CYS A 147 7.43 -0.37 -9.58
CA CYS A 147 6.07 -0.68 -9.20
C CYS A 147 5.17 -0.77 -10.43
N GLU A 148 4.10 -1.52 -10.32
CA GLU A 148 3.14 -1.75 -11.39
C GLU A 148 1.74 -1.35 -10.93
N LEU A 149 1.04 -0.58 -11.77
CA LEU A 149 -0.32 -0.16 -11.46
C LEU A 149 -1.24 -1.38 -11.35
N LYS A 150 -1.91 -1.46 -10.22
CA LYS A 150 -2.95 -2.47 -9.97
C LYS A 150 -4.16 -2.18 -10.84
N LEU A 151 -4.52 -3.14 -11.69
CA LEU A 151 -5.66 -3.05 -12.61
C LEU A 151 -6.87 -3.78 -12.02
N ASP A 152 -8.04 -3.49 -12.58
CA ASP A 152 -9.23 -4.32 -12.36
C ASP A 152 -9.03 -5.65 -13.10
N ILE A 153 -8.95 -6.73 -12.36
CA ILE A 153 -8.78 -8.10 -12.89
C ILE A 153 -10.09 -8.82 -13.13
N ALA A 154 -11.23 -8.12 -12.91
CA ALA A 154 -12.57 -8.62 -13.21
C ALA A 154 -12.80 -10.07 -12.75
N GLU A 155 -13.05 -10.99 -13.70
CA GLU A 155 -13.31 -12.42 -13.42
C GLU A 155 -12.11 -13.14 -12.76
N GLY A 156 -10.90 -12.59 -12.89
CA GLY A 156 -9.71 -13.14 -12.24
C GLY A 156 -9.71 -13.00 -10.71
N LEU A 157 -10.58 -12.15 -10.15
CA LEU A 157 -10.65 -11.95 -8.70
C LEU A 157 -11.00 -13.24 -7.95
N GLU A 158 -11.90 -14.07 -8.50
CA GLU A 158 -12.26 -15.35 -7.90
C GLU A 158 -11.05 -16.27 -7.78
N LYS A 159 -10.25 -16.40 -8.84
CA LYS A 159 -9.01 -17.18 -8.85
C LYS A 159 -8.01 -16.70 -7.77
N TYR A 160 -7.82 -15.39 -7.64
CA TYR A 160 -6.96 -14.84 -6.57
C TYR A 160 -7.50 -15.17 -5.17
N ASN A 161 -8.80 -15.10 -4.99
CA ASN A 161 -9.43 -15.44 -3.71
C ASN A 161 -9.25 -16.91 -3.36
N GLU A 162 -9.42 -17.83 -4.32
CA GLU A 162 -9.17 -19.26 -4.12
C GLU A 162 -7.72 -19.54 -3.70
N ILE A 163 -6.75 -18.96 -4.44
CA ILE A 163 -5.33 -19.08 -4.12
C ILE A 163 -5.03 -18.52 -2.72
N TRP A 164 -5.63 -17.40 -2.37
CA TRP A 164 -5.46 -16.81 -1.05
C TRP A 164 -6.02 -17.69 0.07
N GLN A 165 -7.17 -18.35 -0.17
CA GLN A 165 -7.71 -19.34 0.75
C GLN A 165 -6.75 -20.52 0.91
N ASP A 166 -6.24 -21.06 -0.19
CA ASP A 166 -5.25 -22.14 -0.17
C ASP A 166 -4.01 -21.77 0.67
N ILE A 167 -3.47 -20.56 0.46
CA ILE A 167 -2.32 -20.07 1.23
C ILE A 167 -2.64 -20.00 2.72
N ARG A 168 -3.79 -19.44 3.07
CA ARG A 168 -4.17 -19.24 4.48
C ARG A 168 -4.43 -20.54 5.22
N PHE A 169 -5.07 -21.49 4.57
CA PHE A 169 -5.54 -22.74 5.17
C PHE A 169 -4.71 -23.96 4.83
N SER A 170 -3.62 -23.82 4.03
CA SER A 170 -2.66 -24.90 3.89
C SER A 170 -2.14 -25.32 5.27
N ALA A 171 -2.06 -26.63 5.50
CA ALA A 171 -1.45 -27.16 6.72
C ALA A 171 0.02 -26.71 6.84
N ASP A 172 0.45 -26.42 8.04
CA ASP A 172 1.84 -26.11 8.37
C ASP A 172 2.70 -27.37 8.27
#